data_a4e4c2c7a2c613f017dce963fd2f5275
#
_entry.id   a4e4c2c7a2c613f017dce963fd2f5275
#
_cell.length_a   1.000
_cell.length_b   1.000
_cell.length_c   1.000
_cell.angle_alpha   90.00
_cell.angle_beta   90.00
_cell.angle_gamma   90.00
#
_symmetry.space_group_name_H-M   'P 1'
#
loop_
_entity.id
_entity.type
_entity.pdbx_description
1 polymer ?
#
loop_
_entity_poly.entity_id
_entity_poly.type
_entity_poly.pdbx_seq_one_letter_code
_entity_poly.pdbx_strand_id
1 'polypeptide(L)'
;MKILEHYRPAGIREEAQKDLISVIVTAYNIAAYIERGVGSVCAQTYRNLEIIVVDDGSTDDTGVICDRLAAKDSRVQVIHKENGGPAEARNRGIAIAKGSYIGFVDGDDWIDPDMYEKMLGALQEQGADLAICRYRQVYKTHTEDASVDRAVLFQGQEALQYYVQETKEYAIQNAAWNKLYKKEILTGIAFPVGKWYEDIMFATMALARAECCIYLDTACYNYIIDREGSIMNTQINPRTFTDQIPAYYEKTAFLKGLGRQDLADIHDYFFYKRLLLFYDRMEKSGRADKETYLNKITKVIMENQEHYDAAFGCPVAD
;
A
#
# COMPACT_ATOMS: atom_id res chain seq x y z
N MET A 1 22.03 4.15 1.31
CA MET A 1 21.39 3.64 0.06
C MET A 1 22.43 3.03 -0.86
N LYS A 2 22.14 1.88 -1.49
CA LYS A 2 23.00 1.21 -2.47
C LYS A 2 22.16 0.84 -3.71
N ILE A 3 22.57 1.33 -4.88
CA ILE A 3 21.94 0.98 -6.16
C ILE A 3 22.60 -0.29 -6.70
N LEU A 4 21.78 -1.23 -7.17
CA LEU A 4 22.18 -2.51 -7.76
C LEU A 4 21.68 -2.52 -9.21
N GLU A 5 22.54 -2.10 -10.13
CA GLU A 5 22.19 -2.06 -11.57
C GLU A 5 22.05 -3.48 -12.13
N HIS A 6 21.11 -3.66 -13.04
CA HIS A 6 20.79 -4.95 -13.69
C HIS A 6 20.54 -6.08 -12.68
N TYR A 7 19.95 -5.72 -11.53
CA TYR A 7 19.72 -6.66 -10.45
C TYR A 7 18.74 -7.76 -10.86
N ARG A 8 19.19 -8.98 -10.73
CA ARG A 8 18.35 -10.18 -10.85
C ARG A 8 18.52 -10.95 -9.53
N PRO A 9 17.45 -11.13 -8.74
CA PRO A 9 17.56 -11.97 -7.55
C PRO A 9 18.10 -13.34 -7.97
N ALA A 10 19.15 -13.81 -7.31
CA ALA A 10 19.54 -15.21 -7.40
C ALA A 10 18.33 -16.02 -6.91
N GLY A 11 17.86 -16.98 -7.69
CA GLY A 11 16.66 -17.76 -7.35
C GLY A 11 16.64 -18.22 -5.88
N ILE A 12 15.46 -18.53 -5.37
CA ILE A 12 15.25 -18.87 -3.97
C ILE A 12 16.14 -20.08 -3.58
N ARG A 13 16.94 -19.92 -2.53
CA ARG A 13 17.79 -20.99 -1.99
C ARG A 13 16.92 -22.18 -1.57
N GLU A 14 17.42 -23.40 -1.69
CA GLU A 14 16.67 -24.64 -1.36
C GLU A 14 16.09 -24.62 0.07
N GLU A 15 16.83 -24.09 1.04
CA GLU A 15 16.38 -23.91 2.42
C GLU A 15 15.23 -22.91 2.54
N ALA A 16 15.22 -21.92 1.71
CA ALA A 16 14.26 -20.82 1.68
C ALA A 16 12.98 -21.14 0.90
N GLN A 17 12.94 -22.23 0.14
CA GLN A 17 11.69 -22.77 -0.43
C GLN A 17 10.71 -23.22 0.67
N LYS A 18 11.17 -23.30 1.92
CA LYS A 18 10.33 -23.64 3.09
C LYS A 18 9.63 -22.43 3.74
N ASP A 19 10.03 -21.21 3.37
CA ASP A 19 9.44 -20.01 3.96
C ASP A 19 8.02 -19.78 3.44
N LEU A 20 7.04 -19.94 4.31
CA LEU A 20 5.64 -19.72 3.96
C LEU A 20 5.34 -18.22 3.82
N ILE A 21 4.74 -17.84 2.69
CA ILE A 21 4.16 -16.51 2.49
C ILE A 21 2.65 -16.60 2.66
N SER A 22 2.09 -15.80 3.57
CA SER A 22 0.65 -15.59 3.66
C SER A 22 0.26 -14.43 2.77
N VAL A 23 -0.52 -14.70 1.74
CA VAL A 23 -1.06 -13.68 0.83
C VAL A 23 -2.50 -13.38 1.21
N ILE A 24 -2.75 -12.17 1.69
CA ILE A 24 -4.07 -11.70 2.11
C ILE A 24 -4.72 -10.98 0.93
N VAL A 25 -5.84 -11.52 0.46
CA VAL A 25 -6.62 -10.95 -0.65
C VAL A 25 -7.94 -10.41 -0.09
N THR A 26 -8.18 -9.10 -0.25
CA THR A 26 -9.45 -8.49 0.18
C THR A 26 -10.44 -8.44 -0.97
N ALA A 27 -11.71 -8.75 -0.69
CA ALA A 27 -12.77 -8.77 -1.68
C ALA A 27 -14.06 -8.14 -1.14
N TYR A 28 -14.66 -7.25 -1.93
CA TYR A 28 -15.99 -6.70 -1.67
C TYR A 28 -16.65 -6.24 -2.96
N ASN A 29 -17.72 -6.92 -3.38
CA ASN A 29 -18.50 -6.60 -4.59
C ASN A 29 -17.62 -6.41 -5.85
N ILE A 30 -16.80 -7.42 -6.14
CA ILE A 30 -15.82 -7.45 -7.25
C ILE A 30 -15.93 -8.73 -8.08
N ALA A 31 -17.13 -9.30 -8.24
CA ALA A 31 -17.35 -10.55 -8.95
C ALA A 31 -16.70 -10.60 -10.35
N ALA A 32 -16.66 -9.46 -11.06
CA ALA A 32 -16.04 -9.36 -12.38
C ALA A 32 -14.49 -9.48 -12.39
N TYR A 33 -13.84 -9.35 -11.24
CA TYR A 33 -12.38 -9.22 -11.13
C TYR A 33 -11.72 -10.32 -10.31
N ILE A 34 -12.41 -10.80 -9.25
CA ILE A 34 -11.83 -11.64 -8.20
C ILE A 34 -11.25 -12.97 -8.74
N GLU A 35 -11.83 -13.54 -9.79
CA GLU A 35 -11.30 -14.79 -10.39
C GLU A 35 -9.90 -14.56 -10.99
N ARG A 36 -9.66 -13.42 -11.62
CA ARG A 36 -8.33 -13.04 -12.12
C ARG A 36 -7.39 -12.71 -10.95
N GLY A 37 -7.83 -11.93 -9.97
CA GLY A 37 -7.03 -11.52 -8.82
C GLY A 37 -6.49 -12.73 -8.06
N VAL A 38 -7.36 -13.56 -7.52
CA VAL A 38 -6.97 -14.79 -6.80
C VAL A 38 -6.26 -15.77 -7.71
N GLY A 39 -6.70 -15.91 -8.98
CA GLY A 39 -6.05 -16.77 -9.96
C GLY A 39 -4.58 -16.41 -10.20
N SER A 40 -4.23 -15.11 -10.21
CA SER A 40 -2.85 -14.65 -10.35
C SER A 40 -1.97 -15.02 -9.16
N VAL A 41 -2.54 -15.05 -7.95
CA VAL A 41 -1.85 -15.51 -6.74
C VAL A 41 -1.66 -17.04 -6.78
N CYS A 42 -2.67 -17.80 -7.20
CA CYS A 42 -2.57 -19.25 -7.38
C CYS A 42 -1.51 -19.64 -8.44
N ALA A 43 -1.34 -18.81 -9.45
CA ALA A 43 -0.40 -19.03 -10.56
C ALA A 43 1.06 -18.65 -10.25
N GLN A 44 1.36 -18.14 -9.05
CA GLN A 44 2.73 -17.75 -8.68
C GLN A 44 3.72 -18.90 -8.87
N THR A 45 4.93 -18.58 -9.35
CA THR A 45 6.05 -19.52 -9.49
C THR A 45 6.53 -20.01 -8.13
N TYR A 46 6.53 -19.14 -7.11
CA TYR A 46 6.74 -19.52 -5.72
C TYR A 46 5.52 -20.29 -5.21
N ARG A 47 5.70 -21.55 -4.79
CA ARG A 47 4.57 -22.44 -4.47
C ARG A 47 4.19 -22.51 -2.99
N ASN A 48 5.11 -22.17 -2.09
CA ASN A 48 4.86 -22.27 -0.63
C ASN A 48 4.06 -21.05 -0.14
N LEU A 49 2.80 -20.98 -0.57
CA LEU A 49 1.86 -19.91 -0.24
C LEU A 49 0.68 -20.48 0.55
N GLU A 50 0.18 -19.72 1.53
CA GLU A 50 -1.22 -19.76 1.95
C GLU A 50 -1.92 -18.51 1.43
N ILE A 51 -3.09 -18.68 0.85
CA ILE A 51 -3.85 -17.59 0.20
C ILE A 51 -5.12 -17.39 1.01
N ILE A 52 -5.19 -16.27 1.72
CA ILE A 52 -6.28 -15.94 2.62
C ILE A 52 -7.16 -14.91 1.94
N VAL A 53 -8.27 -15.36 1.35
CA VAL A 53 -9.26 -14.47 0.74
C VAL A 53 -10.26 -14.04 1.81
N VAL A 54 -10.38 -12.74 2.04
CA VAL A 54 -11.35 -12.19 2.99
C VAL A 54 -12.45 -11.48 2.19
N ASP A 55 -13.60 -12.13 2.10
CA ASP A 55 -14.83 -11.57 1.55
C ASP A 55 -15.51 -10.73 2.64
N ASP A 56 -15.48 -9.43 2.46
CA ASP A 56 -15.96 -8.42 3.40
C ASP A 56 -17.48 -8.17 3.26
N GLY A 57 -18.25 -9.24 3.19
CA GLY A 57 -19.72 -9.18 3.14
C GLY A 57 -20.25 -8.78 1.76
N SER A 58 -19.71 -9.36 0.69
CA SER A 58 -20.20 -9.13 -0.67
C SER A 58 -21.64 -9.54 -0.83
N THR A 59 -22.38 -8.77 -1.63
CA THR A 59 -23.79 -9.01 -1.98
C THR A 59 -23.99 -9.46 -3.43
N ASP A 60 -22.91 -9.45 -4.22
CA ASP A 60 -22.81 -10.01 -5.57
C ASP A 60 -22.22 -11.43 -5.55
N ASP A 61 -21.90 -11.99 -6.69
CA ASP A 61 -21.35 -13.34 -6.82
C ASP A 61 -19.90 -13.50 -6.33
N THR A 62 -19.27 -12.44 -5.75
CA THR A 62 -17.87 -12.48 -5.29
C THR A 62 -17.60 -13.64 -4.35
N GLY A 63 -18.43 -13.81 -3.30
CA GLY A 63 -18.25 -14.89 -2.32
C GLY A 63 -18.33 -16.27 -2.95
N VAL A 64 -19.33 -16.50 -3.82
CA VAL A 64 -19.51 -17.77 -4.55
C VAL A 64 -18.31 -18.09 -5.43
N ILE A 65 -17.73 -17.07 -6.08
CA ILE A 65 -16.52 -17.25 -6.90
C ILE A 65 -15.33 -17.61 -6.02
N CYS A 66 -15.17 -16.96 -4.86
CA CYS A 66 -14.10 -17.27 -3.90
C CYS A 66 -14.18 -18.73 -3.43
N ASP A 67 -15.35 -19.23 -3.06
CA ASP A 67 -15.55 -20.64 -2.65
C ASP A 67 -15.19 -21.62 -3.76
N ARG A 68 -15.57 -21.29 -5.00
CA ARG A 68 -15.21 -22.11 -6.17
C ARG A 68 -13.70 -22.15 -6.38
N LEU A 69 -12.98 -21.06 -6.11
CA LEU A 69 -11.52 -21.01 -6.20
C LEU A 69 -10.85 -21.81 -5.08
N ALA A 70 -11.36 -21.74 -3.85
CA ALA A 70 -10.89 -22.55 -2.73
C ALA A 70 -11.09 -24.05 -2.98
N ALA A 71 -12.18 -24.44 -3.63
CA ALA A 71 -12.42 -25.84 -4.01
C ALA A 71 -11.41 -26.37 -5.05
N LYS A 72 -10.78 -25.48 -5.85
CA LYS A 72 -9.80 -25.84 -6.89
C LYS A 72 -8.37 -25.85 -6.42
N ASP A 73 -8.00 -25.03 -5.41
CA ASP A 73 -6.65 -24.90 -4.91
C ASP A 73 -6.64 -24.96 -3.36
N SER A 74 -6.09 -26.02 -2.81
CA SER A 74 -6.06 -26.28 -1.36
C SER A 74 -5.26 -25.24 -0.56
N ARG A 75 -4.50 -24.37 -1.20
CA ARG A 75 -3.78 -23.25 -0.56
C ARG A 75 -4.71 -22.07 -0.28
N VAL A 76 -5.90 -22.02 -0.92
CA VAL A 76 -6.87 -20.93 -0.77
C VAL A 76 -7.79 -21.23 0.40
N GLN A 77 -7.84 -20.31 1.36
CA GLN A 77 -8.81 -20.28 2.45
C GLN A 77 -9.68 -19.04 2.29
N VAL A 78 -10.99 -19.20 2.33
CA VAL A 78 -11.96 -18.09 2.27
C VAL A 78 -12.51 -17.82 3.66
N ILE A 79 -12.63 -16.53 4.00
CA ILE A 79 -13.31 -16.03 5.19
C ILE A 79 -14.42 -15.10 4.72
N HIS A 80 -15.67 -15.47 4.99
CA HIS A 80 -16.81 -14.58 4.84
C HIS A 80 -17.08 -13.87 6.15
N LYS A 81 -17.28 -12.55 6.11
CA LYS A 81 -17.61 -11.74 7.29
C LYS A 81 -18.62 -10.65 6.93
N GLU A 82 -19.26 -10.08 7.92
CA GLU A 82 -20.05 -8.85 7.73
C GLU A 82 -19.14 -7.71 7.25
N ASN A 83 -19.69 -6.81 6.43
CA ASN A 83 -18.92 -5.69 5.89
C ASN A 83 -18.41 -4.78 7.02
N GLY A 84 -17.08 -4.62 7.07
CA GLY A 84 -16.38 -3.77 8.03
C GLY A 84 -15.28 -2.90 7.38
N GLY A 85 -15.16 -3.02 6.06
CA GLY A 85 -14.20 -2.26 5.25
C GLY A 85 -12.82 -2.93 5.13
N PRO A 86 -11.97 -2.39 4.23
CA PRO A 86 -10.69 -3.00 3.85
C PRO A 86 -9.72 -3.16 5.02
N ALA A 87 -9.72 -2.23 5.97
CA ALA A 87 -8.90 -2.31 7.18
C ALA A 87 -9.21 -3.56 8.00
N GLU A 88 -10.49 -3.80 8.28
CA GLU A 88 -10.91 -4.95 9.06
C GLU A 88 -10.65 -6.27 8.32
N ALA A 89 -10.89 -6.30 7.00
CA ALA A 89 -10.61 -7.45 6.17
C ALA A 89 -9.11 -7.81 6.19
N ARG A 90 -8.20 -6.83 6.01
CA ARG A 90 -6.75 -7.05 6.09
C ARG A 90 -6.31 -7.50 7.48
N ASN A 91 -6.82 -6.85 8.55
CA ASN A 91 -6.52 -7.25 9.93
C ASN A 91 -6.97 -8.68 10.22
N ARG A 92 -8.13 -9.09 9.70
CA ARG A 92 -8.62 -10.46 9.83
C ARG A 92 -7.70 -11.46 9.17
N GLY A 93 -7.20 -11.14 7.96
CA GLY A 93 -6.21 -11.93 7.26
C GLY A 93 -4.90 -12.05 8.05
N ILE A 94 -4.35 -10.92 8.55
CA ILE A 94 -3.13 -10.89 9.37
C ILE A 94 -3.27 -11.80 10.60
N ALA A 95 -4.42 -11.75 11.28
CA ALA A 95 -4.65 -12.48 12.52
C ALA A 95 -4.56 -14.02 12.37
N ILE A 96 -4.85 -14.56 11.20
CA ILE A 96 -4.81 -16.00 10.95
C ILE A 96 -3.61 -16.45 10.11
N ALA A 97 -2.87 -15.51 9.54
CA ALA A 97 -1.70 -15.76 8.71
C ALA A 97 -0.64 -16.54 9.47
N LYS A 98 -0.14 -17.64 8.90
CA LYS A 98 0.86 -18.56 9.49
C LYS A 98 2.25 -18.32 8.93
N GLY A 99 2.35 -17.66 7.78
CA GLY A 99 3.61 -17.42 7.08
C GLY A 99 4.58 -16.55 7.86
N SER A 100 5.86 -16.74 7.60
CA SER A 100 6.95 -15.87 8.07
C SER A 100 6.95 -14.53 7.32
N TYR A 101 6.29 -14.50 6.17
CA TYR A 101 6.13 -13.32 5.32
C TYR A 101 4.67 -13.06 5.04
N ILE A 102 4.31 -11.78 4.93
CA ILE A 102 2.95 -11.31 4.64
C ILE A 102 2.97 -10.48 3.36
N GLY A 103 2.12 -10.83 2.42
CA GLY A 103 1.78 -10.03 1.23
C GLY A 103 0.31 -9.67 1.21
N PHE A 104 -0.03 -8.58 0.51
CA PHE A 104 -1.41 -8.16 0.29
C PHE A 104 -1.68 -8.05 -1.21
N VAL A 105 -2.91 -8.36 -1.60
CA VAL A 105 -3.42 -8.15 -2.96
C VAL A 105 -4.86 -7.63 -2.85
N ASP A 106 -5.16 -6.54 -3.52
CA ASP A 106 -6.55 -6.11 -3.66
C ASP A 106 -7.20 -6.99 -4.73
N GLY A 107 -8.35 -7.59 -4.44
CA GLY A 107 -8.94 -8.67 -5.25
C GLY A 107 -9.42 -8.24 -6.64
N ASP A 108 -9.50 -6.95 -6.90
CA ASP A 108 -9.79 -6.37 -8.22
C ASP A 108 -8.52 -6.22 -9.11
N ASP A 109 -7.33 -6.29 -8.51
CA ASP A 109 -6.03 -6.22 -9.18
C ASP A 109 -5.47 -7.63 -9.51
N TRP A 110 -4.26 -7.69 -10.06
CA TRP A 110 -3.55 -8.95 -10.26
C TRP A 110 -2.03 -8.74 -10.23
N ILE A 111 -1.30 -9.84 -10.02
CA ILE A 111 0.16 -9.83 -9.91
C ILE A 111 0.82 -10.67 -11.01
N ASP A 112 2.06 -10.31 -11.36
CA ASP A 112 2.86 -11.08 -12.31
C ASP A 112 3.24 -12.45 -11.71
N PRO A 113 3.41 -13.49 -12.53
CA PRO A 113 3.61 -14.87 -12.02
C PRO A 113 4.82 -15.06 -11.12
N ASP A 114 5.83 -14.23 -11.21
CA ASP A 114 7.10 -14.33 -10.48
C ASP A 114 7.29 -13.26 -9.39
N MET A 115 6.24 -12.49 -9.05
CA MET A 115 6.33 -11.40 -8.07
C MET A 115 6.88 -11.87 -6.73
N TYR A 116 6.26 -12.87 -6.11
CA TYR A 116 6.69 -13.33 -4.78
C TYR A 116 8.02 -14.06 -4.82
N GLU A 117 8.35 -14.76 -5.89
CA GLU A 117 9.68 -15.35 -6.07
C GLU A 117 10.78 -14.29 -6.11
N LYS A 118 10.59 -13.24 -6.90
CA LYS A 118 11.52 -12.10 -6.98
C LYS A 118 11.67 -11.37 -5.64
N MET A 119 10.54 -11.07 -5.00
CA MET A 119 10.56 -10.31 -3.75
C MET A 119 11.17 -11.10 -2.60
N LEU A 120 10.82 -12.38 -2.45
CA LEU A 120 11.38 -13.23 -1.41
C LEU A 120 12.87 -13.48 -1.65
N GLY A 121 13.26 -13.77 -2.91
CA GLY A 121 14.67 -13.95 -3.29
C GLY A 121 15.50 -12.73 -2.94
N ALA A 122 15.00 -11.52 -3.24
CA ALA A 122 15.68 -10.27 -2.92
C ALA A 122 15.77 -10.03 -1.40
N LEU A 123 14.69 -10.30 -0.65
CA LEU A 123 14.69 -10.20 0.82
C LEU A 123 15.78 -11.08 1.44
N GLN A 124 15.86 -12.33 1.01
CA GLN A 124 16.79 -13.31 1.56
C GLN A 124 18.24 -13.01 1.16
N GLU A 125 18.47 -12.67 -0.10
CA GLU A 125 19.81 -12.34 -0.61
C GLU A 125 20.41 -11.13 0.10
N GLN A 126 19.59 -10.09 0.36
CA GLN A 126 20.06 -8.85 0.96
C GLN A 126 19.86 -8.79 2.49
N GLY A 127 19.26 -9.81 3.11
CA GLY A 127 18.92 -9.81 4.54
C GLY A 127 17.90 -8.73 4.91
N ALA A 128 17.05 -8.31 3.96
CA ALA A 128 16.11 -7.24 4.16
C ALA A 128 14.86 -7.69 4.94
N ASP A 129 14.13 -6.74 5.52
CA ASP A 129 12.90 -6.98 6.30
C ASP A 129 11.64 -6.69 5.49
N LEU A 130 11.81 -5.87 4.45
CA LEU A 130 10.73 -5.41 3.58
C LEU A 130 11.22 -5.38 2.13
N ALA A 131 10.52 -6.06 1.23
CA ALA A 131 10.67 -5.86 -0.20
C ALA A 131 9.52 -5.02 -0.75
N ILE A 132 9.83 -4.14 -1.68
CA ILE A 132 8.87 -3.29 -2.38
C ILE A 132 9.11 -3.46 -3.86
N CYS A 133 8.06 -3.68 -4.66
CA CYS A 133 8.18 -3.66 -6.12
C CYS A 133 7.44 -2.45 -6.71
N ARG A 134 7.81 -2.07 -7.93
CA ARG A 134 7.03 -1.11 -8.72
C ARG A 134 5.70 -1.74 -9.16
N TYR A 135 4.77 -0.92 -9.60
CA TYR A 135 3.48 -1.37 -10.13
C TYR A 135 3.20 -0.70 -11.48
N ARG A 136 2.37 -1.37 -12.28
CA ARG A 136 1.79 -0.81 -13.49
C ARG A 136 0.44 -0.18 -13.19
N GLN A 137 0.15 0.93 -13.83
CA GLN A 137 -1.19 1.50 -13.83
C GLN A 137 -1.92 0.99 -15.07
N VAL A 138 -3.00 0.27 -14.84
CA VAL A 138 -3.77 -0.36 -15.93
C VAL A 138 -5.07 0.38 -16.14
N TYR A 139 -5.18 0.99 -17.29
CA TYR A 139 -6.37 1.68 -17.77
C TYR A 139 -7.13 0.79 -18.76
N LYS A 140 -8.37 1.13 -19.06
CA LYS A 140 -9.17 0.43 -20.09
C LYS A 140 -8.52 0.48 -21.48
N THR A 141 -7.73 1.51 -21.76
CA THR A 141 -7.17 1.81 -23.09
C THR A 141 -5.67 1.53 -23.21
N HIS A 142 -4.93 1.55 -22.11
CA HIS A 142 -3.47 1.40 -22.10
C HIS A 142 -2.96 0.98 -20.72
N THR A 143 -1.66 0.66 -20.66
CA THR A 143 -0.95 0.38 -19.41
C THR A 143 0.27 1.28 -19.31
N GLU A 144 0.46 1.90 -18.14
CA GLU A 144 1.65 2.68 -17.82
C GLU A 144 2.61 1.82 -16.99
N ASP A 145 3.84 1.69 -17.48
CA ASP A 145 4.93 0.98 -16.81
C ASP A 145 6.19 1.86 -16.84
N ALA A 146 6.69 2.20 -15.65
CA ALA A 146 7.91 2.99 -15.48
C ALA A 146 9.06 2.14 -14.91
N SER A 147 9.07 0.83 -15.18
CA SER A 147 10.10 -0.10 -14.71
C SER A 147 11.48 0.27 -15.23
N VAL A 148 12.47 0.10 -14.37
CA VAL A 148 13.91 0.20 -14.68
C VAL A 148 14.58 -1.06 -14.17
N ASP A 149 15.55 -1.61 -14.90
CA ASP A 149 16.23 -2.86 -14.54
C ASP A 149 17.29 -2.64 -13.45
N ARG A 150 16.82 -2.29 -12.25
CA ARG A 150 17.67 -2.06 -11.07
C ARG A 150 16.94 -2.44 -9.78
N ALA A 151 17.70 -2.56 -8.69
CA ALA A 151 17.17 -2.58 -7.34
C ALA A 151 17.89 -1.55 -6.47
N VAL A 152 17.25 -1.14 -5.38
CA VAL A 152 17.81 -0.18 -4.44
C VAL A 152 17.70 -0.74 -3.03
N LEU A 153 18.84 -0.84 -2.35
CA LEU A 153 18.92 -1.27 -0.96
C LEU A 153 18.97 -0.04 -0.06
N PHE A 154 17.97 0.10 0.78
CA PHE A 154 17.85 1.13 1.80
C PHE A 154 18.21 0.56 3.17
N GLN A 155 19.01 1.25 3.94
CA GLN A 155 19.41 0.88 5.29
C GLN A 155 18.81 1.82 6.34
N GLY A 156 18.52 1.30 7.51
CA GLY A 156 17.89 2.08 8.56
C GLY A 156 16.57 2.71 8.08
N GLN A 157 16.38 3.98 8.32
CA GLN A 157 15.15 4.71 7.96
C GLN A 157 15.18 5.39 6.57
N GLU A 158 16.11 5.02 5.69
CA GLU A 158 16.19 5.63 4.35
C GLU A 158 14.91 5.42 3.54
N ALA A 159 14.32 4.22 3.56
CA ALA A 159 13.06 3.94 2.86
C ALA A 159 11.90 4.80 3.41
N LEU A 160 11.83 5.00 4.73
CA LEU A 160 10.86 5.91 5.34
C LEU A 160 11.09 7.35 4.89
N GLN A 161 12.34 7.79 4.77
CA GLN A 161 12.68 9.13 4.28
C GLN A 161 12.17 9.34 2.85
N TYR A 162 12.50 8.44 1.92
CA TYR A 162 12.01 8.52 0.53
C TYR A 162 10.48 8.47 0.42
N TYR A 163 9.83 7.67 1.28
CA TYR A 163 8.38 7.63 1.37
C TYR A 163 7.78 8.96 1.85
N VAL A 164 8.39 9.60 2.84
CA VAL A 164 7.92 10.89 3.38
C VAL A 164 8.17 12.03 2.39
N GLN A 165 9.28 12.00 1.66
CA GLN A 165 9.63 12.97 0.62
C GLN A 165 8.76 12.87 -0.64
N GLU A 166 7.91 11.86 -0.75
CA GLU A 166 7.04 11.62 -1.92
C GLU A 166 7.82 11.67 -3.25
N THR A 167 9.05 11.19 -3.25
CA THR A 167 9.92 11.24 -4.44
C THR A 167 9.32 10.41 -5.57
N LYS A 168 9.35 10.94 -6.79
CA LYS A 168 8.87 10.23 -7.98
C LYS A 168 9.81 9.13 -8.45
N GLU A 169 11.05 9.15 -7.99
CA GLU A 169 12.09 8.21 -8.40
C GLU A 169 11.76 6.79 -7.96
N TYR A 170 11.27 6.63 -6.72
CA TYR A 170 10.88 5.34 -6.17
C TYR A 170 9.39 5.33 -5.86
N ALA A 171 8.68 4.29 -6.30
CA ALA A 171 7.25 4.15 -6.06
C ALA A 171 6.97 3.62 -4.63
N ILE A 172 7.58 4.24 -3.60
CA ILE A 172 7.31 3.93 -2.21
C ILE A 172 6.08 4.73 -1.76
N GLN A 173 4.94 4.06 -1.68
CA GLN A 173 3.64 4.67 -1.39
C GLN A 173 2.96 4.00 -0.20
N ASN A 174 1.81 4.55 0.22
CA ASN A 174 0.99 4.00 1.31
C ASN A 174 0.53 2.57 1.03
N ALA A 175 0.28 2.22 -0.24
CA ALA A 175 -0.29 0.94 -0.64
C ALA A 175 0.43 -0.24 0.02
N ALA A 176 -0.35 -1.15 0.61
CA ALA A 176 0.19 -2.36 1.23
C ALA A 176 0.54 -3.45 0.20
N TRP A 177 -0.13 -3.45 -0.96
CA TRP A 177 -0.19 -4.54 -1.91
C TRP A 177 1.08 -4.74 -2.76
N ASN A 178 1.95 -3.76 -2.95
CA ASN A 178 3.21 -3.92 -3.68
C ASN A 178 4.41 -4.23 -2.77
N LYS A 179 4.15 -4.83 -1.62
CA LYS A 179 5.14 -5.07 -0.57
C LYS A 179 5.07 -6.51 -0.07
N LEU A 180 6.23 -7.04 0.29
CA LEU A 180 6.37 -8.29 1.01
C LEU A 180 7.10 -8.01 2.33
N TYR A 181 6.41 -8.27 3.43
CA TYR A 181 6.87 -7.95 4.78
C TYR A 181 7.35 -9.20 5.50
N LYS A 182 8.48 -9.16 6.19
CA LYS A 182 8.70 -10.12 7.28
C LYS A 182 7.59 -9.91 8.31
N LYS A 183 6.93 -10.98 8.74
CA LYS A 183 5.82 -10.90 9.70
C LYS A 183 6.20 -10.19 10.99
N GLU A 184 7.45 -10.33 11.41
CA GLU A 184 7.98 -9.73 12.66
C GLU A 184 7.84 -8.22 12.69
N ILE A 185 8.09 -7.51 11.58
CA ILE A 185 7.99 -6.06 11.53
C ILE A 185 6.53 -5.57 11.64
N LEU A 186 5.55 -6.45 11.41
CA LEU A 186 4.12 -6.14 11.54
C LEU A 186 3.56 -6.40 12.95
N THR A 187 4.36 -6.92 13.88
CA THR A 187 3.89 -7.24 15.25
C THR A 187 3.33 -6.00 15.93
N GLY A 188 2.04 -6.05 16.32
CA GLY A 188 1.33 -4.92 16.95
C GLY A 188 1.03 -3.75 16.00
N ILE A 189 1.25 -3.88 14.69
CA ILE A 189 0.74 -2.95 13.68
C ILE A 189 -0.58 -3.50 13.16
N ALA A 190 -1.59 -2.63 13.08
CA ALA A 190 -2.89 -2.95 12.50
C ALA A 190 -3.39 -1.79 11.63
N PHE A 191 -4.24 -2.11 10.67
CA PHE A 191 -4.97 -1.09 9.93
C PHE A 191 -6.06 -0.47 10.82
N PRO A 192 -6.24 0.86 10.84
CA PRO A 192 -7.28 1.52 11.63
C PRO A 192 -8.67 1.21 11.08
N VAL A 193 -9.46 0.45 11.83
CA VAL A 193 -10.81 0.00 11.44
C VAL A 193 -11.79 1.18 11.37
N GLY A 194 -12.68 1.15 10.37
CA GLY A 194 -13.72 2.16 10.15
C GLY A 194 -13.21 3.47 9.52
N LYS A 195 -11.92 3.53 9.17
CA LYS A 195 -11.29 4.67 8.48
C LYS A 195 -11.04 4.35 7.02
N TRP A 196 -11.18 5.36 6.15
CA TRP A 196 -10.58 5.37 4.84
C TRP A 196 -9.13 5.86 4.97
N TYR A 197 -8.28 5.55 3.98
CA TYR A 197 -6.85 5.88 4.00
C TYR A 197 -6.10 5.19 5.16
N GLU A 198 -6.55 3.99 5.49
CA GLU A 198 -6.03 3.14 6.56
C GLU A 198 -4.59 2.68 6.32
N ASP A 199 -4.15 2.75 5.08
CA ASP A 199 -2.81 2.37 4.62
C ASP A 199 -1.72 3.39 5.00
N ILE A 200 -2.07 4.67 5.22
CA ILE A 200 -1.11 5.75 5.55
C ILE A 200 -0.31 5.38 6.80
N MET A 201 -0.99 5.10 7.90
CA MET A 201 -0.32 4.79 9.17
C MET A 201 0.30 3.40 9.16
N PHE A 202 -0.36 2.42 8.54
CA PHE A 202 0.18 1.07 8.40
C PHE A 202 1.54 1.08 7.67
N ALA A 203 1.61 1.71 6.51
CA ALA A 203 2.86 1.82 5.74
C ALA A 203 3.92 2.63 6.49
N THR A 204 3.54 3.74 7.15
CA THR A 204 4.46 4.55 7.94
C THR A 204 5.13 3.74 9.05
N MET A 205 4.33 2.99 9.83
CA MET A 205 4.84 2.18 10.92
C MET A 205 5.69 1.00 10.44
N ALA A 206 5.29 0.34 9.36
CA ALA A 206 6.05 -0.77 8.80
C ALA A 206 7.42 -0.30 8.26
N LEU A 207 7.45 0.82 7.52
CA LEU A 207 8.69 1.41 7.01
C LEU A 207 9.61 1.91 8.13
N ALA A 208 9.03 2.44 9.22
CA ALA A 208 9.80 2.90 10.37
C ALA A 208 10.47 1.76 11.15
N ARG A 209 9.90 0.55 11.09
CA ARG A 209 10.43 -0.64 11.78
C ARG A 209 11.41 -1.45 10.94
N ALA A 210 11.31 -1.38 9.63
CA ALA A 210 12.21 -2.09 8.76
C ALA A 210 13.62 -1.49 8.86
N GLU A 211 14.59 -2.28 9.27
CA GLU A 211 16.00 -1.88 9.34
C GLU A 211 16.66 -1.94 7.97
N CYS A 212 16.15 -2.78 7.08
CA CYS A 212 16.63 -2.93 5.72
C CYS A 212 15.45 -3.13 4.76
N CYS A 213 15.37 -2.31 3.72
CA CYS A 213 14.37 -2.44 2.66
C CYS A 213 15.04 -2.63 1.31
N ILE A 214 14.54 -3.58 0.52
CA ILE A 214 14.92 -3.74 -0.89
C ILE A 214 13.79 -3.26 -1.80
N TYR A 215 14.06 -2.30 -2.66
CA TYR A 215 13.14 -1.83 -3.68
C TYR A 215 13.54 -2.42 -5.03
N LEU A 216 12.64 -3.17 -5.64
CA LEU A 216 12.77 -3.69 -7.00
C LEU A 216 12.10 -2.68 -7.94
N ASP A 217 12.89 -2.01 -8.77
CA ASP A 217 12.40 -1.02 -9.75
C ASP A 217 11.78 -1.69 -10.99
N THR A 218 11.20 -2.88 -10.77
CA THR A 218 10.48 -3.69 -11.76
C THR A 218 9.03 -3.81 -11.33
N ALA A 219 8.11 -3.50 -12.22
CA ALA A 219 6.69 -3.61 -11.95
C ALA A 219 6.26 -5.07 -11.98
N CYS A 220 5.72 -5.54 -10.85
CA CYS A 220 5.18 -6.89 -10.70
C CYS A 220 3.72 -6.90 -10.25
N TYR A 221 3.16 -5.75 -9.92
CA TYR A 221 1.77 -5.57 -9.53
C TYR A 221 1.03 -4.77 -10.59
N ASN A 222 -0.22 -5.16 -10.91
CA ASN A 222 -1.03 -4.52 -11.94
C ASN A 222 -2.26 -3.90 -11.28
N TYR A 223 -2.21 -2.58 -11.09
CA TYR A 223 -3.23 -1.78 -10.43
C TYR A 223 -4.23 -1.20 -11.43
N ILE A 224 -5.52 -1.51 -11.25
CA ILE A 224 -6.59 -1.00 -12.12
C ILE A 224 -7.01 0.40 -11.67
N ILE A 225 -6.87 1.39 -12.57
CA ILE A 225 -7.16 2.80 -12.27
C ILE A 225 -8.64 3.14 -12.48
N ASP A 226 -9.21 2.81 -13.63
CA ASP A 226 -10.53 3.28 -14.05
C ASP A 226 -11.63 2.23 -13.86
N ARG A 227 -11.54 1.48 -12.73
CA ARG A 227 -12.59 0.58 -12.30
C ARG A 227 -13.82 1.36 -11.81
N GLU A 228 -14.98 1.00 -12.29
CA GLU A 228 -16.25 1.51 -11.79
C GLU A 228 -16.43 1.12 -10.30
N GLY A 229 -16.82 2.08 -9.46
CA GLY A 229 -16.94 1.89 -8.01
C GLY A 229 -15.63 1.91 -7.23
N SER A 230 -14.50 2.28 -7.85
CA SER A 230 -13.24 2.47 -7.12
C SER A 230 -13.32 3.65 -6.15
N ILE A 231 -12.85 3.47 -4.92
CA ILE A 231 -12.75 4.52 -3.91
C ILE A 231 -11.85 5.67 -4.39
N MET A 232 -10.81 5.36 -5.19
CA MET A 232 -9.85 6.34 -5.72
C MET A 232 -10.48 7.30 -6.75
N ASN A 233 -11.59 6.94 -7.38
CA ASN A 233 -12.32 7.80 -8.32
C ASN A 233 -13.16 8.85 -7.59
N THR A 234 -13.18 8.84 -6.26
CA THR A 234 -13.92 9.83 -5.48
C THR A 234 -13.14 11.14 -5.42
N GLN A 235 -13.80 12.23 -5.85
CA GLN A 235 -13.32 13.60 -5.60
C GLN A 235 -13.27 13.86 -4.08
N ILE A 236 -12.72 15.01 -3.66
CA ILE A 236 -12.76 15.45 -2.26
C ILE A 236 -14.17 15.22 -1.69
N ASN A 237 -14.24 14.51 -0.59
CA ASN A 237 -15.48 14.05 0.03
C ASN A 237 -15.41 14.21 1.57
N PRO A 238 -16.48 13.97 2.33
CA PRO A 238 -16.44 14.11 3.79
C PRO A 238 -15.31 13.33 4.46
N ARG A 239 -14.97 12.12 3.96
CA ARG A 239 -13.90 11.27 4.49
C ARG A 239 -12.50 11.89 4.36
N THR A 240 -12.30 12.83 3.43
CA THR A 240 -11.07 13.63 3.38
C THR A 240 -10.81 14.34 4.70
N PHE A 241 -11.87 14.88 5.34
CA PHE A 241 -11.75 15.65 6.59
C PHE A 241 -11.85 14.79 7.84
N THR A 242 -12.58 13.68 7.80
CA THR A 242 -12.78 12.82 8.97
C THR A 242 -11.74 11.72 9.11
N ASP A 243 -11.06 11.35 8.01
CA ASP A 243 -10.17 10.20 7.98
C ASP A 243 -8.78 10.56 7.43
N GLN A 244 -8.68 11.17 6.22
CA GLN A 244 -7.39 11.44 5.57
C GLN A 244 -6.57 12.50 6.28
N ILE A 245 -7.16 13.67 6.56
CA ILE A 245 -6.47 14.76 7.26
C ILE A 245 -6.04 14.33 8.66
N PRO A 246 -6.89 13.69 9.50
CA PRO A 246 -6.45 13.13 10.77
C PRO A 246 -5.30 12.12 10.64
N ALA A 247 -5.31 11.24 9.61
CA ALA A 247 -4.20 10.31 9.40
C ALA A 247 -2.86 11.03 9.09
N TYR A 248 -2.91 12.17 8.41
CA TYR A 248 -1.70 12.99 8.21
C TYR A 248 -1.19 13.60 9.52
N TYR A 249 -2.07 14.09 10.38
CA TYR A 249 -1.65 14.57 11.72
C TYR A 249 -1.06 13.44 12.56
N GLU A 250 -1.67 12.26 12.52
CA GLU A 250 -1.14 11.08 13.21
C GLU A 250 0.24 10.70 12.69
N LYS A 251 0.46 10.79 11.37
CA LYS A 251 1.77 10.53 10.76
C LYS A 251 2.81 11.55 11.21
N THR A 252 2.49 12.85 11.22
CA THR A 252 3.38 13.89 11.77
C THR A 252 3.74 13.62 13.22
N ALA A 253 2.73 13.34 14.07
CA ALA A 253 2.95 13.05 15.49
C ALA A 253 3.80 11.80 15.70
N PHE A 254 3.58 10.75 14.92
CA PHE A 254 4.38 9.53 14.95
C PHE A 254 5.85 9.79 14.58
N LEU A 255 6.11 10.53 13.51
CA LEU A 255 7.47 10.90 13.09
C LEU A 255 8.21 11.71 14.17
N LYS A 256 7.52 12.67 14.82
CA LYS A 256 8.04 13.41 15.97
C LYS A 256 8.35 12.48 17.16
N GLY A 257 7.47 11.53 17.42
CA GLY A 257 7.65 10.51 18.47
C GLY A 257 8.87 9.60 18.24
N LEU A 258 9.26 9.39 16.97
CA LEU A 258 10.50 8.69 16.60
C LEU A 258 11.77 9.57 16.75
N GLY A 259 11.66 10.83 17.16
CA GLY A 259 12.76 11.78 17.17
C GLY A 259 13.15 12.30 15.76
N ARG A 260 12.31 12.05 14.74
CA ARG A 260 12.53 12.45 13.35
C ARG A 260 11.77 13.73 13.02
N GLN A 261 12.14 14.84 13.72
CA GLN A 261 11.58 16.16 13.44
C GLN A 261 11.80 16.57 11.98
N ASP A 262 12.97 16.22 11.42
CA ASP A 262 13.32 16.45 10.01
C ASP A 262 12.27 15.85 9.06
N LEU A 263 11.85 14.60 9.27
CA LEU A 263 10.83 13.95 8.44
C LEU A 263 9.43 14.48 8.73
N ALA A 264 9.14 14.86 9.97
CA ALA A 264 7.87 15.47 10.30
C ALA A 264 7.69 16.81 9.56
N ASP A 265 8.71 17.65 9.51
CA ASP A 265 8.67 18.95 8.80
C ASP A 265 8.52 18.76 7.28
N ILE A 266 9.24 17.79 6.69
CA ILE A 266 9.08 17.42 5.29
C ILE A 266 7.64 16.93 5.01
N HIS A 267 7.09 16.08 5.89
CA HIS A 267 5.73 15.60 5.75
C HIS A 267 4.70 16.73 5.81
N ASP A 268 4.86 17.66 6.75
CA ASP A 268 3.98 18.82 6.90
C ASP A 268 4.03 19.73 5.66
N TYR A 269 5.22 19.90 5.04
CA TYR A 269 5.36 20.62 3.78
C TYR A 269 4.55 19.97 2.65
N PHE A 270 4.65 18.64 2.46
CA PHE A 270 3.88 17.94 1.42
C PHE A 270 2.39 17.90 1.75
N PHE A 271 2.04 17.79 3.02
CA PHE A 271 0.64 17.88 3.44
C PHE A 271 0.03 19.25 3.11
N TYR A 272 0.76 20.35 3.40
CA TYR A 272 0.33 21.69 3.01
C TYR A 272 0.15 21.83 1.49
N LYS A 273 1.12 21.38 0.69
CA LYS A 273 1.00 21.35 -0.77
C LYS A 273 -0.24 20.58 -1.23
N ARG A 274 -0.58 19.48 -0.57
CA ARG A 274 -1.77 18.69 -0.87
C ARG A 274 -3.06 19.43 -0.53
N LEU A 275 -3.10 20.17 0.56
CA LEU A 275 -4.23 21.02 0.91
C LEU A 275 -4.44 22.12 -0.13
N LEU A 276 -3.37 22.77 -0.60
CA LEU A 276 -3.44 23.76 -1.69
C LEU A 276 -3.96 23.14 -2.98
N LEU A 277 -3.53 21.92 -3.32
CA LEU A 277 -4.03 21.18 -4.47
C LEU A 277 -5.51 20.82 -4.32
N PHE A 278 -5.95 20.45 -3.11
CA PHE A 278 -7.37 20.20 -2.82
C PHE A 278 -8.19 21.49 -3.00
N TYR A 279 -7.67 22.63 -2.53
CA TYR A 279 -8.31 23.93 -2.70
C TYR A 279 -8.49 24.27 -4.19
N ASP A 280 -7.41 24.22 -4.96
CA ASP A 280 -7.41 24.53 -6.42
C ASP A 280 -8.40 23.62 -7.19
N ARG A 281 -8.37 22.31 -6.93
CA ARG A 281 -9.30 21.36 -7.57
C ARG A 281 -10.76 21.64 -7.18
N MET A 282 -11.01 22.01 -5.93
CA MET A 282 -12.36 22.32 -5.46
C MET A 282 -12.84 23.64 -6.05
N GLU A 283 -11.99 24.68 -6.12
CA GLU A 283 -12.30 25.98 -6.72
C GLU A 283 -12.71 25.83 -8.19
N LYS A 284 -11.98 24.99 -8.94
CA LYS A 284 -12.25 24.70 -10.35
C LYS A 284 -13.42 23.73 -10.56
N SER A 285 -13.93 23.11 -9.50
CA SER A 285 -15.03 22.16 -9.62
C SER A 285 -16.36 22.85 -9.85
N GLY A 286 -17.24 22.24 -10.66
CA GLY A 286 -18.63 22.68 -10.85
C GLY A 286 -19.59 22.23 -9.73
N ARG A 287 -19.11 21.82 -8.56
CA ARG A 287 -19.93 21.28 -7.48
C ARG A 287 -20.74 22.35 -6.78
N ALA A 288 -21.99 22.04 -6.47
CA ALA A 288 -22.87 22.95 -5.74
C ALA A 288 -22.42 23.17 -4.27
N ASP A 289 -21.71 22.21 -3.68
CA ASP A 289 -21.22 22.24 -2.29
C ASP A 289 -19.76 22.73 -2.14
N LYS A 290 -19.18 23.27 -3.23
CA LYS A 290 -17.76 23.65 -3.26
C LYS A 290 -17.37 24.64 -2.16
N GLU A 291 -18.19 25.66 -1.87
CA GLU A 291 -17.91 26.65 -0.84
C GLU A 291 -17.76 26.03 0.56
N THR A 292 -18.57 24.99 0.85
CA THR A 292 -18.45 24.24 2.10
C THR A 292 -17.10 23.57 2.23
N TYR A 293 -16.57 22.99 1.15
CA TYR A 293 -15.26 22.33 1.16
C TYR A 293 -14.11 23.32 1.15
N LEU A 294 -14.21 24.42 0.39
CA LEU A 294 -13.21 25.49 0.40
C LEU A 294 -13.05 26.07 1.81
N ASN A 295 -14.16 26.36 2.50
CA ASN A 295 -14.12 26.84 3.88
C ASN A 295 -13.48 25.83 4.84
N LYS A 296 -13.76 24.53 4.68
CA LYS A 296 -13.12 23.49 5.51
C LYS A 296 -11.60 23.40 5.26
N ILE A 297 -11.17 23.43 3.99
CA ILE A 297 -9.75 23.40 3.64
C ILE A 297 -9.04 24.65 4.18
N THR A 298 -9.62 25.83 3.97
CA THR A 298 -9.08 27.10 4.48
C THR A 298 -8.94 27.06 6.00
N LYS A 299 -9.94 26.54 6.71
CA LYS A 299 -9.88 26.38 8.16
C LYS A 299 -8.68 25.51 8.59
N VAL A 300 -8.47 24.37 7.95
CA VAL A 300 -7.32 23.48 8.24
C VAL A 300 -6.01 24.21 7.99
N ILE A 301 -5.89 24.98 6.89
CA ILE A 301 -4.69 25.76 6.57
C ILE A 301 -4.43 26.80 7.66
N MET A 302 -5.44 27.59 8.02
CA MET A 302 -5.29 28.68 9.01
C MET A 302 -4.98 28.18 10.42
N GLU A 303 -5.57 27.06 10.84
CA GLU A 303 -5.30 26.44 12.14
C GLU A 303 -3.87 25.87 12.27
N ASN A 304 -3.18 25.67 11.16
CA ASN A 304 -1.83 25.10 11.12
C ASN A 304 -0.80 26.06 10.49
N GLN A 305 -1.11 27.35 10.35
CA GLN A 305 -0.28 28.32 9.64
C GLN A 305 1.16 28.36 10.16
N GLU A 306 1.36 28.51 11.47
CA GLU A 306 2.71 28.57 12.09
C GLU A 306 3.52 27.30 11.82
N HIS A 307 2.84 26.17 11.78
CA HIS A 307 3.46 24.86 11.53
C HIS A 307 3.95 24.72 10.09
N TYR A 308 3.12 25.18 9.13
CA TYR A 308 3.49 25.19 7.72
C TYR A 308 4.59 26.19 7.42
N ASP A 309 4.58 27.37 8.05
CA ASP A 309 5.63 28.38 7.89
C ASP A 309 6.98 27.83 8.34
N ALA A 310 7.03 27.07 9.43
CA ALA A 310 8.24 26.37 9.88
C ALA A 310 8.71 25.31 8.87
N ALA A 311 7.78 24.54 8.28
CA ALA A 311 8.08 23.51 7.30
C ALA A 311 8.59 24.05 5.96
N PHE A 312 8.22 25.26 5.56
CA PHE A 312 8.72 25.93 4.34
C PHE A 312 10.23 26.23 4.38
N GLY A 313 10.83 26.29 5.56
CA GLY A 313 12.28 26.43 5.74
C GLY A 313 13.08 25.14 5.60
N CYS A 314 12.40 24.01 5.44
CA CYS A 314 13.04 22.70 5.32
C CYS A 314 13.61 22.49 3.91
N PRO A 315 14.87 22.04 3.74
CA PRO A 315 15.40 21.69 2.45
C PRO A 315 14.70 20.41 1.94
N VAL A 316 13.83 20.59 0.96
CA VAL A 316 13.24 19.47 0.21
C VAL A 316 14.14 19.25 -1.00
N ALA A 317 14.62 18.03 -1.20
CA ALA A 317 15.35 17.68 -2.40
C ALA A 317 14.42 17.85 -3.62
N ASP A 318 14.89 18.56 -4.64
CA ASP A 318 14.20 18.82 -5.90
C ASP A 318 13.91 17.52 -6.68
#